data_115d6e1b3c935bd4e01002353e01a3e7
#
_entry.id   115d6e1b3c935bd4e01002353e01a3e7
#
_cell.length_a   1.000
_cell.length_b   1.000
_cell.length_c   1.000
_cell.angle_alpha   90.00
_cell.angle_beta   90.00
_cell.angle_gamma   90.00
#
_symmetry.space_group_name_H-M   'P 1'
#
loop_
_entity.id
_entity.type
_entity.pdbx_description
1 polymer ?
#
loop_
_entity_poly.entity_id
_entity_poly.type
_entity_poly.pdbx_seq_one_letter_code
_entity_poly.pdbx_strand_id
1 'polypeptide(L)'
;MPKSNPGKPQKPRPDFPLTAHANGQWCKKIRGKVHFFGVWADPDTALQKYLDDRDDLQAGRIPRRLSATTLNVGAVVNLWLKRCDDLKTAGELQPVTLNEYLRIGRQIVEHFGRNTDPAQLRPTDFAAFRVQIAGKYSQSRLSKIVIVTRMIFKWAFESEHLERMPRFGPDFSVATNRAKRIERASRGKKLFTAADLRALIAAADPKWKAMVLLALNGGRGNADVSRLTLKQASGPWLETSRGKTGIDRRIPLWADTQAAIKAYMPERPTPKAGNESLLFLSGHGGPMLGISDSGVRGDLVASGFRRLAIAAGIHQNGMGFYWLRHTFQTIADGSKDPVAVSAIMGHVDSSMAGQYRESIDDKRLLAVVNHVRRWLQGKSETRIRGESPVTRHEEEDASQ
;
A
#
# COMPACT_ATOMS: atom_id res chain seq x y z
N MET A 1 -38.19 -51.93 35.22
CA MET A 1 -38.61 -51.67 33.84
C MET A 1 -37.42 -51.02 33.11
N PRO A 2 -36.88 -51.61 32.02
CA PRO A 2 -35.81 -51.01 31.29
C PRO A 2 -36.34 -49.76 30.56
N LYS A 3 -35.66 -48.62 30.69
CA LYS A 3 -35.95 -47.41 29.96
C LYS A 3 -35.73 -47.69 28.46
N SER A 4 -36.82 -47.70 27.68
CA SER A 4 -36.75 -47.75 26.24
C SER A 4 -35.93 -46.57 25.74
N ASN A 5 -34.78 -46.87 25.17
CA ASN A 5 -33.96 -45.88 24.51
C ASN A 5 -34.70 -45.48 23.20
N PRO A 6 -35.23 -44.28 23.05
CA PRO A 6 -35.86 -43.89 21.83
C PRO A 6 -34.86 -44.03 20.68
N GLY A 7 -35.19 -44.81 19.63
CA GLY A 7 -34.31 -45.01 18.48
C GLY A 7 -33.86 -43.67 17.90
N LYS A 8 -32.61 -43.57 17.51
CA LYS A 8 -32.08 -42.36 16.90
C LYS A 8 -32.89 -41.97 15.66
N PRO A 9 -33.33 -40.72 15.50
CA PRO A 9 -34.08 -40.31 14.34
C PRO A 9 -33.21 -40.41 13.08
N GLN A 10 -33.86 -40.73 11.95
CA GLN A 10 -33.21 -40.61 10.65
C GLN A 10 -32.92 -39.14 10.33
N LYS A 11 -31.93 -38.90 9.46
CA LYS A 11 -31.65 -37.56 8.99
C LYS A 11 -32.86 -36.99 8.25
N PRO A 12 -33.23 -35.72 8.46
CA PRO A 12 -34.38 -35.10 7.76
C PRO A 12 -34.26 -35.12 6.24
N ARG A 13 -33.04 -35.14 5.72
CA ARG A 13 -32.69 -35.20 4.30
C ARG A 13 -31.30 -35.83 4.10
N PRO A 14 -31.01 -36.44 2.92
CA PRO A 14 -29.74 -37.15 2.69
C PRO A 14 -28.49 -36.30 2.89
N ASP A 15 -28.55 -35.02 2.54
CA ASP A 15 -27.46 -34.04 2.63
C ASP A 15 -27.33 -33.36 4.01
N PHE A 16 -28.15 -33.76 5.01
CA PHE A 16 -28.13 -33.14 6.33
C PHE A 16 -26.79 -33.38 7.03
N PRO A 17 -26.06 -32.30 7.37
CA PRO A 17 -24.63 -32.37 7.77
C PRO A 17 -24.42 -32.89 9.20
N LEU A 18 -25.48 -32.95 10.02
CA LEU A 18 -25.40 -33.35 11.42
C LEU A 18 -25.80 -34.83 11.59
N THR A 19 -25.41 -35.44 12.71
CA THR A 19 -25.73 -36.79 13.10
C THR A 19 -26.46 -36.80 14.45
N ALA A 20 -27.42 -37.73 14.61
CA ALA A 20 -28.16 -37.88 15.86
C ALA A 20 -27.26 -38.54 16.92
N HIS A 21 -27.08 -37.89 18.06
CA HIS A 21 -26.34 -38.41 19.19
C HIS A 21 -27.26 -39.01 20.25
N ALA A 22 -26.81 -40.01 20.99
CA ALA A 22 -27.63 -40.75 21.97
C ALA A 22 -28.22 -39.89 23.12
N ASN A 23 -27.70 -38.64 23.30
CA ASN A 23 -28.23 -37.70 24.31
C ASN A 23 -29.45 -36.89 23.83
N GLY A 24 -30.06 -37.21 22.68
CA GLY A 24 -31.23 -36.49 22.16
C GLY A 24 -30.91 -35.25 21.34
N GLN A 25 -29.65 -35.05 20.92
CA GLN A 25 -29.24 -33.87 20.20
C GLN A 25 -28.60 -34.19 18.84
N TRP A 26 -28.68 -33.23 17.91
CA TRP A 26 -27.90 -33.20 16.67
C TRP A 26 -26.47 -32.73 16.96
N CYS A 27 -25.49 -33.46 16.44
CA CYS A 27 -24.09 -33.17 16.67
C CYS A 27 -23.26 -33.33 15.40
N LYS A 28 -22.03 -32.79 15.44
CA LYS A 28 -20.97 -33.05 14.44
C LYS A 28 -19.61 -33.08 15.13
N LYS A 29 -18.74 -34.00 14.71
CA LYS A 29 -17.36 -34.05 15.13
C LYS A 29 -16.55 -33.10 14.25
N ILE A 30 -15.90 -32.09 14.87
CA ILE A 30 -15.07 -31.07 14.21
C ILE A 30 -13.74 -31.00 14.95
N ARG A 31 -12.62 -31.12 14.22
CA ARG A 31 -11.24 -31.10 14.79
C ARG A 31 -11.05 -32.07 16.00
N GLY A 32 -11.68 -33.27 15.92
CA GLY A 32 -11.56 -34.28 16.96
C GLY A 32 -12.56 -34.15 18.11
N LYS A 33 -13.25 -33.00 18.29
CA LYS A 33 -14.25 -32.75 19.33
C LYS A 33 -15.68 -32.86 18.80
N VAL A 34 -16.61 -33.38 19.62
CA VAL A 34 -18.03 -33.44 19.31
C VAL A 34 -18.69 -32.13 19.76
N HIS A 35 -19.40 -31.49 18.85
CA HIS A 35 -20.16 -30.27 19.08
C HIS A 35 -21.65 -30.56 18.91
N PHE A 36 -22.49 -30.01 19.81
CA PHE A 36 -23.94 -30.19 19.83
C PHE A 36 -24.64 -28.91 19.38
N PHE A 37 -25.64 -29.05 18.49
CA PHE A 37 -26.25 -27.91 17.82
C PHE A 37 -27.75 -27.71 18.14
N GLY A 38 -28.44 -28.73 18.62
CA GLY A 38 -29.86 -28.63 19.02
C GLY A 38 -30.48 -29.99 19.27
N VAL A 39 -31.73 -29.99 19.76
CA VAL A 39 -32.49 -31.19 20.04
C VAL A 39 -32.99 -31.88 18.76
N TRP A 40 -33.25 -33.18 18.81
CA TRP A 40 -33.73 -33.93 17.66
C TRP A 40 -35.07 -33.41 17.11
N ALA A 41 -35.90 -32.86 18.01
CA ALA A 41 -37.24 -32.37 17.66
C ALA A 41 -37.22 -31.16 16.69
N ASP A 42 -36.08 -30.42 16.65
CA ASP A 42 -35.93 -29.24 15.80
C ASP A 42 -34.61 -29.30 15.00
N PRO A 43 -34.62 -30.06 13.90
CA PRO A 43 -33.43 -30.21 13.05
C PRO A 43 -33.06 -28.93 12.29
N ASP A 44 -34.02 -28.05 11.96
CA ASP A 44 -33.77 -26.84 11.20
C ASP A 44 -33.04 -25.82 12.05
N THR A 45 -33.46 -25.58 13.28
CA THR A 45 -32.72 -24.72 14.24
C THR A 45 -31.32 -25.30 14.52
N ALA A 46 -31.20 -26.62 14.64
CA ALA A 46 -29.88 -27.26 14.82
C ALA A 46 -28.97 -27.08 13.61
N LEU A 47 -29.54 -27.17 12.39
CA LEU A 47 -28.79 -26.89 11.16
C LEU A 47 -28.35 -25.45 11.08
N GLN A 48 -29.24 -24.48 11.33
CA GLN A 48 -28.91 -23.06 11.30
C GLN A 48 -27.77 -22.75 12.28
N LYS A 49 -27.88 -23.28 13.51
CA LYS A 49 -26.83 -23.14 14.51
C LYS A 49 -25.48 -23.73 14.06
N TYR A 50 -25.50 -24.88 13.38
CA TYR A 50 -24.28 -25.46 12.82
C TYR A 50 -23.68 -24.56 11.73
N LEU A 51 -24.52 -24.03 10.82
CA LEU A 51 -24.06 -23.17 9.73
C LEU A 51 -23.45 -21.87 10.29
N ASP A 52 -24.04 -21.31 11.33
CA ASP A 52 -23.55 -20.09 12.00
C ASP A 52 -22.19 -20.32 12.70
N ASP A 53 -22.02 -21.48 13.36
CA ASP A 53 -20.84 -21.80 14.17
C ASP A 53 -19.74 -22.51 13.37
N ARG A 54 -20.04 -23.04 12.15
CA ARG A 54 -19.19 -23.95 11.38
C ARG A 54 -17.79 -23.37 11.11
N ASP A 55 -17.72 -22.16 10.61
CA ASP A 55 -16.47 -21.56 10.15
C ASP A 55 -15.54 -21.26 11.33
N ASP A 56 -16.10 -20.87 12.48
CA ASP A 56 -15.34 -20.66 13.70
C ASP A 56 -14.83 -22.00 14.28
N LEU A 57 -15.68 -23.02 14.34
CA LEU A 57 -15.31 -24.34 14.83
C LEU A 57 -14.24 -25.00 13.94
N GLN A 58 -14.37 -24.87 12.61
CA GLN A 58 -13.35 -25.37 11.67
C GLN A 58 -12.03 -24.65 11.81
N ALA A 59 -12.05 -23.35 12.07
CA ALA A 59 -10.85 -22.56 12.34
C ALA A 59 -10.27 -22.77 13.76
N GLY A 60 -10.97 -23.56 14.62
CA GLY A 60 -10.55 -23.82 16.01
C GLY A 60 -10.90 -22.69 16.97
N ARG A 61 -11.76 -21.77 16.58
CA ARG A 61 -12.26 -20.69 17.43
C ARG A 61 -13.51 -21.16 18.21
N ILE A 62 -13.76 -20.50 19.34
CA ILE A 62 -15.00 -20.69 20.11
C ILE A 62 -16.04 -19.72 19.55
N PRO A 63 -17.19 -20.22 19.00
CA PRO A 63 -18.25 -19.36 18.52
C PRO A 63 -18.78 -18.43 19.60
N ARG A 64 -18.85 -17.14 19.33
CA ARG A 64 -19.32 -16.12 20.26
C ARG A 64 -20.63 -15.55 19.74
N ARG A 65 -21.74 -15.91 20.37
CA ARG A 65 -23.09 -15.58 19.91
C ARG A 65 -23.47 -14.15 20.18
N LEU A 66 -24.22 -13.59 19.23
CA LEU A 66 -24.85 -12.27 19.33
C LEU A 66 -26.00 -12.29 20.34
N SER A 67 -26.18 -11.21 21.12
CA SER A 67 -27.49 -10.82 21.61
C SER A 67 -28.32 -10.27 20.44
N ALA A 68 -29.63 -10.42 20.48
CA ALA A 68 -30.54 -10.18 19.34
C ALA A 68 -30.51 -8.74 18.75
N THR A 69 -29.76 -7.82 19.33
CA THR A 69 -29.66 -6.39 18.97
C THR A 69 -28.28 -5.92 18.53
N THR A 70 -27.25 -6.75 18.59
CA THR A 70 -25.86 -6.31 18.40
C THR A 70 -25.31 -6.70 17.02
N LEU A 71 -24.69 -5.76 16.29
CA LEU A 71 -24.00 -6.05 15.04
C LEU A 71 -22.79 -6.95 15.29
N ASN A 72 -22.59 -7.95 14.42
CA ASN A 72 -21.40 -8.80 14.45
C ASN A 72 -20.19 -8.10 13.79
N VAL A 73 -18.98 -8.67 13.99
CA VAL A 73 -17.73 -8.16 13.41
C VAL A 73 -17.84 -8.00 11.89
N GLY A 74 -18.46 -8.98 11.21
CA GLY A 74 -18.65 -8.92 9.75
C GLY A 74 -19.53 -7.75 9.33
N ALA A 75 -20.64 -7.51 10.04
CA ALA A 75 -21.54 -6.40 9.78
C ALA A 75 -20.88 -5.04 10.03
N VAL A 76 -20.14 -4.91 11.15
CA VAL A 76 -19.38 -3.69 11.47
C VAL A 76 -18.35 -3.37 10.37
N VAL A 77 -17.58 -4.36 9.92
CA VAL A 77 -16.59 -4.18 8.86
C VAL A 77 -17.28 -3.79 7.54
N ASN A 78 -18.40 -4.41 7.19
CA ASN A 78 -19.13 -4.11 5.95
C ASN A 78 -19.71 -2.68 5.96
N LEU A 79 -20.29 -2.23 7.07
CA LEU A 79 -20.80 -0.86 7.22
C LEU A 79 -19.68 0.17 7.09
N TRP A 80 -18.53 -0.10 7.72
CA TRP A 80 -17.34 0.74 7.55
C TRP A 80 -16.87 0.81 6.10
N LEU A 81 -16.79 -0.32 5.40
CA LEU A 81 -16.35 -0.37 4.01
C LEU A 81 -17.33 0.33 3.07
N LYS A 82 -18.65 0.24 3.33
CA LYS A 82 -19.67 0.99 2.59
C LYS A 82 -19.44 2.50 2.77
N ARG A 83 -19.28 2.97 3.99
CA ARG A 83 -18.93 4.39 4.25
C ARG A 83 -17.65 4.80 3.49
N CYS A 84 -16.62 3.95 3.46
CA CYS A 84 -15.40 4.26 2.73
C CYS A 84 -15.62 4.33 1.21
N ASP A 85 -16.55 3.53 0.68
CA ASP A 85 -16.93 3.59 -0.74
C ASP A 85 -17.71 4.88 -1.05
N ASP A 86 -18.59 5.30 -0.16
CA ASP A 86 -19.30 6.58 -0.26
C ASP A 86 -18.32 7.77 -0.25
N LEU A 87 -17.32 7.77 0.64
CA LEU A 87 -16.24 8.76 0.68
C LEU A 87 -15.38 8.75 -0.60
N LYS A 88 -15.12 7.57 -1.18
CA LYS A 88 -14.43 7.45 -2.46
C LYS A 88 -15.27 8.09 -3.58
N THR A 89 -16.58 7.86 -3.59
CA THR A 89 -17.51 8.44 -4.56
C THR A 89 -17.57 9.96 -4.45
N ALA A 90 -17.52 10.50 -3.22
CA ALA A 90 -17.39 11.94 -2.94
C ALA A 90 -16.01 12.53 -3.26
N GLY A 91 -15.03 11.73 -3.65
CA GLY A 91 -13.66 12.19 -3.94
C GLY A 91 -12.77 12.40 -2.69
N GLU A 92 -13.29 12.14 -1.50
CA GLU A 92 -12.58 12.32 -0.22
C GLU A 92 -11.63 11.16 0.12
N LEU A 93 -11.86 9.99 -0.47
CA LEU A 93 -11.02 8.80 -0.27
C LEU A 93 -10.44 8.29 -1.60
N GLN A 94 -9.13 8.08 -1.62
CA GLN A 94 -8.49 7.52 -2.81
C GLN A 94 -8.83 6.02 -2.97
N PRO A 95 -9.10 5.52 -4.21
CA PRO A 95 -9.42 4.12 -4.48
C PRO A 95 -8.39 3.13 -3.91
N VAL A 96 -7.10 3.49 -3.95
CA VAL A 96 -6.01 2.69 -3.37
C VAL A 96 -6.18 2.50 -1.86
N THR A 97 -6.68 3.52 -1.16
CA THR A 97 -6.93 3.46 0.28
C THR A 97 -8.11 2.54 0.60
N LEU A 98 -9.18 2.62 -0.19
CA LEU A 98 -10.32 1.70 -0.04
C LEU A 98 -9.89 0.23 -0.23
N ASN A 99 -9.11 -0.07 -1.27
CA ASN A 99 -8.60 -1.42 -1.50
C ASN A 99 -7.73 -1.93 -0.34
N GLU A 100 -6.99 -1.02 0.28
CA GLU A 100 -6.22 -1.34 1.49
C GLU A 100 -7.14 -1.67 2.67
N TYR A 101 -8.20 -0.90 2.87
CA TYR A 101 -9.20 -1.15 3.92
C TYR A 101 -9.95 -2.45 3.69
N LEU A 102 -10.30 -2.78 2.45
CA LEU A 102 -10.90 -4.08 2.08
C LEU A 102 -10.00 -5.26 2.50
N ARG A 103 -8.69 -5.17 2.25
CA ARG A 103 -7.73 -6.21 2.64
C ARG A 103 -7.63 -6.35 4.16
N ILE A 104 -7.59 -5.25 4.89
CA ILE A 104 -7.52 -5.25 6.35
C ILE A 104 -8.84 -5.75 6.94
N GLY A 105 -9.99 -5.32 6.39
CA GLY A 105 -11.31 -5.80 6.80
C GLY A 105 -11.44 -7.32 6.69
N ARG A 106 -10.94 -7.92 5.59
CA ARG A 106 -10.89 -9.39 5.45
C ARG A 106 -10.06 -10.04 6.55
N GLN A 107 -8.89 -9.50 6.88
CA GLN A 107 -8.03 -10.03 7.95
C GLN A 107 -8.70 -9.95 9.33
N ILE A 108 -9.45 -8.88 9.60
CA ILE A 108 -10.23 -8.71 10.84
C ILE A 108 -11.30 -9.78 10.93
N VAL A 109 -12.11 -9.96 9.88
CA VAL A 109 -13.17 -10.95 9.83
C VAL A 109 -12.61 -12.38 9.89
N GLU A 110 -11.51 -12.65 9.22
CA GLU A 110 -10.83 -13.95 9.23
C GLU A 110 -10.29 -14.30 10.63
N HIS A 111 -9.72 -13.33 11.35
CA HIS A 111 -9.15 -13.57 12.68
C HIS A 111 -10.19 -13.66 13.77
N PHE A 112 -11.09 -12.68 13.86
CA PHE A 112 -12.07 -12.59 14.96
C PHE A 112 -13.33 -13.44 14.73
N GLY A 113 -13.60 -13.86 13.48
CA GLY A 113 -14.81 -14.53 13.08
C GLY A 113 -15.91 -13.54 12.66
N ARG A 114 -16.61 -13.88 11.55
CA ARG A 114 -17.67 -13.04 10.98
C ARG A 114 -18.79 -12.76 11.97
N ASN A 115 -19.25 -13.80 12.67
CA ASN A 115 -20.43 -13.78 13.54
C ASN A 115 -20.13 -13.42 15.00
N THR A 116 -18.89 -13.07 15.31
CA THR A 116 -18.48 -12.69 16.67
C THR A 116 -19.12 -11.36 17.06
N ASP A 117 -19.66 -11.29 18.27
CA ASP A 117 -20.11 -10.05 18.90
C ASP A 117 -18.89 -9.21 19.30
N PRO A 118 -18.72 -7.99 18.76
CA PRO A 118 -17.62 -7.10 19.12
C PRO A 118 -17.52 -6.81 20.62
N ALA A 119 -18.64 -6.82 21.34
CA ALA A 119 -18.70 -6.57 22.79
C ALA A 119 -18.01 -7.69 23.60
N GLN A 120 -17.86 -8.89 23.02
CA GLN A 120 -17.20 -10.04 23.65
C GLN A 120 -15.70 -10.11 23.35
N LEU A 121 -15.17 -9.25 22.45
CA LEU A 121 -13.76 -9.19 22.14
C LEU A 121 -12.96 -8.68 23.36
N ARG A 122 -11.94 -9.43 23.74
CA ARG A 122 -11.08 -9.16 24.89
C ARG A 122 -9.71 -8.64 24.45
N PRO A 123 -8.97 -7.97 25.32
CA PRO A 123 -7.58 -7.58 25.06
C PRO A 123 -6.69 -8.71 24.55
N THR A 124 -6.89 -9.93 25.05
CA THR A 124 -6.15 -11.14 24.62
C THR A 124 -6.39 -11.51 23.15
N ASP A 125 -7.60 -11.29 22.62
CA ASP A 125 -7.92 -11.57 21.22
C ASP A 125 -7.18 -10.61 20.29
N PHE A 126 -7.12 -9.33 20.66
CA PHE A 126 -6.35 -8.32 19.94
C PHE A 126 -4.84 -8.54 20.04
N ALA A 127 -4.34 -8.96 21.20
CA ALA A 127 -2.94 -9.35 21.36
C ALA A 127 -2.57 -10.52 20.43
N ALA A 128 -3.41 -11.57 20.38
CA ALA A 128 -3.24 -12.70 19.48
C ALA A 128 -3.25 -12.27 17.99
N PHE A 129 -4.18 -11.39 17.61
CA PHE A 129 -4.20 -10.82 16.25
C PHE A 129 -2.90 -10.08 15.93
N ARG A 130 -2.41 -9.25 16.85
CA ARG A 130 -1.15 -8.53 16.67
C ARG A 130 0.05 -9.47 16.49
N VAL A 131 0.13 -10.56 17.25
CA VAL A 131 1.17 -11.57 17.10
C VAL A 131 1.11 -12.21 15.71
N GLN A 132 -0.09 -12.60 15.26
CA GLN A 132 -0.30 -13.19 13.94
C GLN A 132 0.16 -12.25 12.81
N ILE A 133 -0.21 -10.97 12.87
CA ILE A 133 0.21 -10.00 11.83
C ILE A 133 1.69 -9.65 11.93
N ALA A 134 2.29 -9.65 13.13
CA ALA A 134 3.71 -9.39 13.32
C ALA A 134 4.59 -10.46 12.65
N GLY A 135 4.17 -11.72 12.66
CA GLY A 135 4.87 -12.83 11.99
C GLY A 135 4.79 -12.79 10.45
N LYS A 136 3.84 -12.04 9.88
CA LYS A 136 3.61 -12.02 8.42
C LYS A 136 4.05 -10.73 7.74
N TYR A 137 4.09 -9.61 8.47
CA TYR A 137 4.20 -8.28 7.85
C TYR A 137 5.32 -7.43 8.45
N SER A 138 5.74 -6.44 7.68
CA SER A 138 6.68 -5.40 8.14
C SER A 138 6.11 -4.58 9.30
N GLN A 139 6.97 -3.95 10.09
CA GLN A 139 6.59 -3.09 11.22
C GLN A 139 5.68 -1.92 10.79
N SER A 140 5.90 -1.38 9.61
CA SER A 140 5.03 -0.34 9.05
C SER A 140 3.65 -0.88 8.66
N ARG A 141 3.59 -2.08 8.08
CA ARG A 141 2.34 -2.75 7.72
C ARG A 141 1.55 -3.16 8.95
N LEU A 142 2.21 -3.74 9.96
CA LEU A 142 1.63 -4.04 11.26
C LEU A 142 0.98 -2.80 11.87
N SER A 143 1.71 -1.68 11.93
CA SER A 143 1.18 -0.42 12.46
C SER A 143 -0.07 0.05 11.70
N LYS A 144 -0.08 -0.09 10.38
CA LYS A 144 -1.25 0.26 9.55
C LYS A 144 -2.46 -0.59 9.88
N ILE A 145 -2.29 -1.92 10.03
CA ILE A 145 -3.39 -2.84 10.36
C ILE A 145 -3.95 -2.50 11.75
N VAL A 146 -3.09 -2.27 12.75
CA VAL A 146 -3.51 -1.88 14.11
C VAL A 146 -4.32 -0.59 14.08
N ILE A 147 -3.84 0.46 13.37
CA ILE A 147 -4.53 1.75 13.27
C ILE A 147 -5.91 1.58 12.62
N VAL A 148 -5.99 0.87 11.49
CA VAL A 148 -7.26 0.69 10.76
C VAL A 148 -8.23 -0.16 11.56
N THR A 149 -7.76 -1.21 12.25
CA THR A 149 -8.63 -2.01 13.14
C THR A 149 -9.25 -1.15 14.24
N ARG A 150 -8.43 -0.34 14.94
CA ARG A 150 -8.94 0.59 15.95
C ARG A 150 -9.92 1.62 15.37
N MET A 151 -9.62 2.12 14.17
CA MET A 151 -10.45 3.10 13.47
C MET A 151 -11.84 2.54 13.12
N ILE A 152 -11.92 1.27 12.67
CA ILE A 152 -13.19 0.60 12.35
C ILE A 152 -14.08 0.50 13.59
N PHE A 153 -13.56 -0.04 14.69
CA PHE A 153 -14.35 -0.21 15.91
C PHE A 153 -14.66 1.11 16.59
N LYS A 154 -13.74 2.09 16.55
CA LYS A 154 -13.98 3.44 17.06
C LYS A 154 -15.12 4.13 16.30
N TRP A 155 -15.06 4.10 14.97
CA TRP A 155 -16.12 4.65 14.13
C TRP A 155 -17.48 3.97 14.40
N ALA A 156 -17.50 2.65 14.51
CA ALA A 156 -18.74 1.93 14.78
C ALA A 156 -19.35 2.31 16.14
N PHE A 157 -18.53 2.57 17.14
CA PHE A 157 -18.98 3.07 18.43
C PHE A 157 -19.48 4.52 18.35
N GLU A 158 -18.72 5.42 17.72
CA GLU A 158 -19.07 6.83 17.55
C GLU A 158 -20.30 7.05 16.65
N SER A 159 -20.61 6.08 15.79
CA SER A 159 -21.80 6.06 14.93
C SER A 159 -22.98 5.26 15.54
N GLU A 160 -22.93 4.97 16.83
CA GLU A 160 -23.96 4.25 17.59
C GLU A 160 -24.29 2.84 17.06
N HIS A 161 -23.39 2.26 16.26
CA HIS A 161 -23.51 0.87 15.79
C HIS A 161 -23.08 -0.15 16.85
N LEU A 162 -22.40 0.29 17.90
CA LEU A 162 -21.97 -0.51 19.04
C LEU A 162 -22.30 0.23 20.33
N GLU A 163 -22.91 -0.46 21.31
CA GLU A 163 -23.20 0.10 22.62
C GLU A 163 -21.94 0.44 23.42
N ARG A 164 -20.86 -0.34 23.20
CA ARG A 164 -19.55 -0.10 23.83
C ARG A 164 -18.41 -0.45 22.88
N MET A 165 -17.34 0.30 23.01
CA MET A 165 -16.11 0.05 22.27
C MET A 165 -15.34 -1.14 22.85
N PRO A 166 -14.83 -2.10 22.02
CA PRO A 166 -13.98 -3.17 22.49
C PRO A 166 -12.71 -2.65 23.17
N ARG A 167 -12.27 -3.33 24.22
CA ARG A 167 -11.02 -3.00 24.93
C ARG A 167 -9.83 -3.65 24.21
N PHE A 168 -9.03 -2.85 23.52
CA PHE A 168 -7.88 -3.35 22.76
C PHE A 168 -6.70 -3.85 23.61
N GLY A 169 -6.58 -3.35 24.85
CA GLY A 169 -5.44 -3.64 25.72
C GLY A 169 -4.14 -2.93 25.29
N PRO A 170 -3.10 -2.99 26.16
CA PRO A 170 -1.81 -2.34 25.90
C PRO A 170 -1.02 -3.02 24.77
N ASP A 171 -1.18 -4.34 24.61
CA ASP A 171 -0.40 -5.13 23.65
C ASP A 171 -0.85 -4.93 22.20
N PHE A 172 -2.08 -4.46 21.95
CA PHE A 172 -2.54 -4.11 20.60
C PHE A 172 -2.10 -2.70 20.22
N SER A 173 -0.79 -2.50 20.15
CA SER A 173 -0.15 -1.23 19.88
C SER A 173 0.60 -1.23 18.53
N VAL A 174 0.81 -0.04 17.96
CA VAL A 174 1.65 0.16 16.77
C VAL A 174 3.11 -0.22 17.06
N ALA A 175 3.83 -0.60 16.03
CA ALA A 175 5.26 -0.86 16.15
C ALA A 175 6.01 0.40 16.60
N THR A 176 6.97 0.22 17.51
CA THR A 176 7.80 1.31 18.01
C THR A 176 8.67 1.91 16.91
N ASN A 177 9.03 3.19 17.06
CA ASN A 177 9.95 3.83 16.12
C ASN A 177 11.32 3.15 16.09
N ARG A 178 11.76 2.55 17.23
CA ARG A 178 12.98 1.74 17.30
C ARG A 178 12.88 0.51 16.40
N ALA A 179 11.80 -0.28 16.50
CA ALA A 179 11.60 -1.47 15.68
C ALA A 179 11.56 -1.12 14.18
N LYS A 180 10.86 -0.04 13.81
CA LYS A 180 10.80 0.45 12.42
C LYS A 180 12.18 0.87 11.90
N ARG A 181 13.02 1.50 12.75
CA ARG A 181 14.38 1.90 12.37
C ARG A 181 15.29 0.69 12.16
N ILE A 182 15.25 -0.30 13.07
CA ILE A 182 16.01 -1.55 12.95
C ILE A 182 15.63 -2.28 11.65
N GLU A 183 14.33 -2.46 11.40
CA GLU A 183 13.86 -3.09 10.17
C GLU A 183 14.27 -2.31 8.91
N ARG A 184 14.25 -0.99 8.95
CA ARG A 184 14.73 -0.16 7.83
C ARG A 184 16.22 -0.34 7.60
N ALA A 185 17.01 -0.39 8.66
CA ALA A 185 18.45 -0.58 8.58
C ALA A 185 18.82 -1.95 8.00
N SER A 186 18.10 -3.02 8.38
CA SER A 186 18.34 -4.37 7.86
C SER A 186 18.06 -4.53 6.35
N ARG A 187 17.21 -3.67 5.78
CA ARG A 187 16.88 -3.70 4.34
C ARG A 187 17.87 -2.95 3.45
N GLY A 188 18.85 -2.30 4.02
CA GLY A 188 19.80 -1.47 3.29
C GLY A 188 19.21 -0.14 2.79
N LYS A 189 20.05 0.63 2.10
CA LYS A 189 19.70 1.93 1.55
C LYS A 189 18.92 1.78 0.24
N LYS A 190 17.89 2.59 0.07
CA LYS A 190 17.08 2.66 -1.16
C LYS A 190 17.58 3.80 -2.05
N LEU A 191 18.83 3.70 -2.48
CA LEU A 191 19.52 4.74 -3.23
C LEU A 191 20.24 4.13 -4.42
N PHE A 192 20.28 4.88 -5.52
CA PHE A 192 21.14 4.60 -6.67
C PHE A 192 22.41 5.41 -6.58
N THR A 193 23.52 4.85 -7.01
CA THR A 193 24.74 5.63 -7.30
C THR A 193 24.58 6.37 -8.61
N ALA A 194 25.42 7.38 -8.87
CA ALA A 194 25.43 8.08 -10.15
C ALA A 194 25.79 7.11 -11.31
N ALA A 195 26.63 6.13 -11.04
CA ALA A 195 26.98 5.08 -12.02
C ALA A 195 25.77 4.20 -12.36
N ASP A 196 25.01 3.74 -11.36
CA ASP A 196 23.78 2.96 -11.59
C ASP A 196 22.78 3.72 -12.47
N LEU A 197 22.61 5.02 -12.19
CA LEU A 197 21.67 5.84 -12.96
C LEU A 197 22.16 6.08 -14.40
N ARG A 198 23.44 6.26 -14.62
CA ARG A 198 23.98 6.35 -15.97
C ARG A 198 23.80 5.05 -16.73
N ALA A 199 24.02 3.89 -16.09
CA ALA A 199 23.76 2.59 -16.69
C ALA A 199 22.27 2.38 -17.02
N LEU A 200 21.34 2.77 -16.10
CA LEU A 200 19.89 2.76 -16.36
C LEU A 200 19.52 3.61 -17.57
N ILE A 201 20.04 4.84 -17.65
CA ILE A 201 19.76 5.79 -18.74
C ILE A 201 20.32 5.28 -20.07
N ALA A 202 21.48 4.64 -20.05
CA ALA A 202 22.11 4.06 -21.26
C ALA A 202 21.35 2.83 -21.79
N ALA A 203 20.83 1.98 -20.90
CA ALA A 203 20.07 0.79 -21.27
C ALA A 203 18.59 1.07 -21.60
N ALA A 204 18.08 2.29 -21.34
CA ALA A 204 16.69 2.65 -21.48
C ALA A 204 16.29 2.96 -22.93
N ASP A 205 15.14 2.42 -23.37
CA ASP A 205 14.43 2.90 -24.54
C ASP A 205 13.98 4.38 -24.35
N PRO A 206 13.56 5.10 -25.38
CA PRO A 206 13.17 6.50 -25.29
C PRO A 206 12.10 6.76 -24.22
N LYS A 207 11.11 5.89 -24.08
CA LYS A 207 10.08 6.01 -23.03
C LYS A 207 10.69 5.91 -21.62
N TRP A 208 11.46 4.87 -21.36
CA TRP A 208 12.05 4.66 -20.05
C TRP A 208 13.09 5.69 -19.70
N LYS A 209 13.86 6.16 -20.68
CA LYS A 209 14.81 7.25 -20.52
C LYS A 209 14.10 8.53 -20.07
N ALA A 210 13.01 8.92 -20.73
CA ALA A 210 12.20 10.07 -20.34
C ALA A 210 11.61 9.90 -18.93
N MET A 211 11.07 8.72 -18.58
CA MET A 211 10.49 8.43 -17.27
C MET A 211 11.53 8.50 -16.16
N VAL A 212 12.72 7.92 -16.35
CA VAL A 212 13.82 7.92 -15.35
C VAL A 212 14.33 9.33 -15.14
N LEU A 213 14.58 10.08 -16.23
CA LEU A 213 15.04 11.47 -16.13
C LEU A 213 14.01 12.38 -15.45
N LEU A 214 12.71 12.28 -15.77
CA LEU A 214 11.65 13.03 -15.09
C LEU A 214 11.57 12.69 -13.60
N ALA A 215 11.70 11.42 -13.26
CA ALA A 215 11.69 11.00 -11.86
C ALA A 215 12.89 11.56 -11.08
N LEU A 216 14.05 11.56 -11.68
CA LEU A 216 15.28 12.07 -11.07
C LEU A 216 15.35 13.60 -11.08
N ASN A 217 14.85 14.27 -12.11
CA ASN A 217 14.85 15.72 -12.24
C ASN A 217 14.01 16.41 -11.14
N GLY A 218 12.90 15.79 -10.71
CA GLY A 218 11.97 16.41 -9.75
C GLY A 218 11.53 15.49 -8.60
N GLY A 219 12.27 14.43 -8.32
CA GLY A 219 11.93 13.51 -7.24
C GLY A 219 10.56 12.85 -7.38
N ARG A 220 10.14 12.49 -8.60
CA ARG A 220 8.79 11.97 -8.88
C ARG A 220 8.68 10.48 -8.65
N GLY A 221 7.56 10.04 -8.08
CA GLY A 221 7.23 8.63 -7.92
C GLY A 221 6.44 8.06 -9.11
N ASN A 222 6.16 6.74 -9.07
CA ASN A 222 5.42 6.02 -10.12
C ASN A 222 4.13 6.74 -10.54
N ALA A 223 3.30 7.12 -9.58
CA ALA A 223 2.02 7.78 -9.87
C ALA A 223 2.19 9.19 -10.44
N ASP A 224 3.22 9.91 -9.96
CA ASP A 224 3.47 11.27 -10.46
C ASP A 224 3.89 11.26 -11.92
N VAL A 225 4.78 10.33 -12.32
CA VAL A 225 5.26 10.22 -13.70
C VAL A 225 4.18 9.68 -14.63
N SER A 226 3.48 8.63 -14.21
CA SER A 226 2.48 7.96 -15.05
C SER A 226 1.22 8.78 -15.35
N ARG A 227 0.94 9.81 -14.54
CA ARG A 227 -0.22 10.71 -14.70
C ARG A 227 0.11 12.03 -15.38
N LEU A 228 1.37 12.21 -15.78
CA LEU A 228 1.75 13.42 -16.53
C LEU A 228 0.99 13.51 -17.83
N THR A 229 0.56 14.74 -18.14
CA THR A 229 -0.08 15.05 -19.42
C THR A 229 0.92 15.67 -20.41
N LEU A 230 0.59 15.58 -21.68
CA LEU A 230 1.35 16.22 -22.74
C LEU A 230 1.50 17.74 -22.51
N LYS A 231 0.40 18.40 -22.08
CA LYS A 231 0.38 19.83 -21.78
C LYS A 231 1.36 20.19 -20.65
N GLN A 232 1.40 19.39 -19.61
CA GLN A 232 2.28 19.64 -18.44
C GLN A 232 3.77 19.52 -18.80
N ALA A 233 4.12 18.69 -19.78
CA ALA A 233 5.49 18.40 -20.16
C ALA A 233 5.97 19.15 -21.42
N SER A 234 5.18 20.09 -21.94
CA SER A 234 5.46 20.78 -23.24
C SER A 234 6.49 21.90 -23.11
N GLY A 235 6.77 22.39 -21.91
CA GLY A 235 7.65 23.55 -21.68
C GLY A 235 8.90 23.21 -20.88
N PRO A 236 9.72 24.24 -20.61
CA PRO A 236 10.93 24.08 -19.77
C PRO A 236 10.62 23.95 -18.28
N TRP A 237 9.39 24.20 -17.89
CA TRP A 237 8.90 24.05 -16.53
C TRP A 237 7.77 23.03 -16.49
N LEU A 238 7.82 22.16 -15.50
CA LEU A 238 6.80 21.18 -15.23
C LEU A 238 5.94 21.65 -14.07
N GLU A 239 4.72 22.07 -14.36
CA GLU A 239 3.74 22.54 -13.38
C GLU A 239 2.67 21.49 -13.14
N THR A 240 2.59 21.00 -11.90
CA THR A 240 1.67 19.92 -11.54
C THR A 240 1.33 19.98 -10.06
N SER A 241 0.10 19.61 -9.71
CA SER A 241 -0.26 19.36 -8.32
C SER A 241 0.09 17.92 -7.93
N ARG A 242 0.53 17.71 -6.70
CA ARG A 242 0.80 16.37 -6.19
C ARG A 242 -0.50 15.70 -5.77
N GLY A 243 -0.92 14.64 -6.46
CA GLY A 243 -2.20 13.96 -6.22
C GLY A 243 -2.43 13.42 -4.78
N LYS A 244 -1.36 13.27 -3.98
CA LYS A 244 -1.47 12.83 -2.57
C LYS A 244 -1.71 13.98 -1.60
N THR A 245 -1.16 15.15 -1.86
CA THR A 245 -1.14 16.29 -0.92
C THR A 245 -1.87 17.53 -1.44
N GLY A 246 -2.24 17.56 -2.73
CA GLY A 246 -2.82 18.73 -3.39
C GLY A 246 -1.83 19.87 -3.64
N ILE A 247 -0.56 19.72 -3.24
CA ILE A 247 0.43 20.80 -3.32
C ILE A 247 0.89 20.98 -4.75
N ASP A 248 0.82 22.23 -5.22
CA ASP A 248 1.34 22.63 -6.52
C ASP A 248 2.86 22.58 -6.53
N ARG A 249 3.41 22.09 -7.64
CA ARG A 249 4.85 21.94 -7.85
C ARG A 249 5.22 22.60 -9.17
N ARG A 250 6.26 23.41 -9.11
CA ARG A 250 6.91 24.03 -10.26
C ARG A 250 8.35 23.54 -10.32
N ILE A 251 8.71 22.84 -11.36
CA ILE A 251 9.99 22.11 -11.48
C ILE A 251 10.64 22.46 -12.80
N PRO A 252 11.85 23.05 -12.79
CA PRO A 252 12.58 23.29 -14.01
C PRO A 252 13.11 21.98 -14.60
N LEU A 253 12.87 21.77 -15.88
CA LEU A 253 13.30 20.55 -16.57
C LEU A 253 14.72 20.73 -17.13
N TRP A 254 15.56 19.73 -16.94
CA TRP A 254 16.85 19.65 -17.59
C TRP A 254 16.67 19.56 -19.12
N ALA A 255 17.62 20.11 -19.89
CA ALA A 255 17.63 19.95 -21.35
C ALA A 255 17.65 18.47 -21.75
N ASP A 256 18.35 17.62 -20.99
CA ASP A 256 18.39 16.16 -21.21
C ASP A 256 17.02 15.52 -21.04
N THR A 257 16.22 15.98 -20.04
CA THR A 257 14.86 15.51 -19.79
C THR A 257 13.93 15.91 -20.93
N GLN A 258 14.00 17.16 -21.37
CA GLN A 258 13.21 17.66 -22.49
C GLN A 258 13.54 16.92 -23.80
N ALA A 259 14.83 16.71 -24.07
CA ALA A 259 15.29 15.95 -25.23
C ALA A 259 14.78 14.49 -25.20
N ALA A 260 14.80 13.84 -24.04
CA ALA A 260 14.30 12.49 -23.89
C ALA A 260 12.77 12.40 -24.10
N ILE A 261 12.00 13.38 -23.60
CA ILE A 261 10.57 13.47 -23.87
C ILE A 261 10.31 13.62 -25.36
N LYS A 262 11.03 14.53 -26.03
CA LYS A 262 10.91 14.75 -27.48
C LYS A 262 11.25 13.48 -28.26
N ALA A 263 12.28 12.75 -27.88
CA ALA A 263 12.67 11.49 -28.52
C ALA A 263 11.63 10.37 -28.36
N TYR A 264 10.88 10.37 -27.25
CA TYR A 264 9.81 9.41 -27.04
C TYR A 264 8.56 9.70 -27.90
N MET A 265 8.27 10.94 -28.26
CA MET A 265 7.00 11.31 -28.91
C MET A 265 6.69 10.53 -30.19
N PRO A 266 7.66 10.27 -31.11
CA PRO A 266 7.41 9.44 -32.28
C PRO A 266 7.05 7.98 -31.97
N GLU A 267 7.54 7.44 -30.84
CA GLU A 267 7.33 6.05 -30.40
C GLU A 267 6.12 5.91 -29.48
N ARG A 268 5.43 7.03 -29.17
CA ARG A 268 4.29 7.00 -28.24
C ARG A 268 3.15 6.19 -28.86
N PRO A 269 2.64 5.14 -28.18
CA PRO A 269 1.53 4.34 -28.70
C PRO A 269 0.28 5.17 -28.95
N THR A 270 -0.56 4.75 -29.90
CA THR A 270 -1.89 5.33 -30.12
C THR A 270 -2.71 5.20 -28.80
N PRO A 271 -3.21 6.32 -28.27
CA PRO A 271 -3.96 6.28 -27.01
C PRO A 271 -5.32 5.59 -27.20
N LYS A 272 -5.73 4.82 -26.19
CA LYS A 272 -7.14 4.42 -26.04
C LYS A 272 -7.99 5.61 -25.63
N ALA A 273 -9.28 5.56 -25.94
CA ALA A 273 -10.25 6.59 -25.56
C ALA A 273 -10.12 6.98 -24.07
N GLY A 274 -10.06 8.29 -23.80
CA GLY A 274 -9.89 8.86 -22.48
C GLY A 274 -8.44 8.96 -21.97
N ASN A 275 -7.45 8.50 -22.76
CA ASN A 275 -6.02 8.57 -22.38
C ASN A 275 -5.19 9.48 -23.31
N GLU A 276 -5.83 10.24 -24.16
CA GLU A 276 -5.20 11.08 -25.19
C GLU A 276 -4.23 12.10 -24.58
N SER A 277 -4.60 12.64 -23.42
CA SER A 277 -3.82 13.66 -22.72
C SER A 277 -2.59 13.11 -22.00
N LEU A 278 -2.53 11.81 -21.68
CA LEU A 278 -1.42 11.23 -20.92
C LEU A 278 -0.13 11.23 -21.72
N LEU A 279 0.97 11.66 -21.13
CA LEU A 279 2.29 11.61 -21.76
C LEU A 279 2.76 10.15 -21.96
N PHE A 280 2.70 9.32 -20.92
CA PHE A 280 3.18 7.95 -20.96
C PHE A 280 2.03 6.94 -21.00
N LEU A 281 2.09 6.06 -21.97
CA LEU A 281 1.11 5.01 -22.21
C LEU A 281 1.73 3.61 -22.12
N SER A 282 0.91 2.63 -21.79
CA SER A 282 1.25 1.22 -21.98
C SER A 282 1.39 0.90 -23.47
N GLY A 283 2.00 -0.24 -23.82
CA GLY A 283 2.11 -0.67 -25.22
C GLY A 283 0.76 -0.80 -25.95
N HIS A 284 -0.34 -0.91 -25.20
CA HIS A 284 -1.71 -0.99 -25.76
C HIS A 284 -2.48 0.34 -25.65
N GLY A 285 -1.81 1.47 -25.45
CA GLY A 285 -2.43 2.81 -25.41
C GLY A 285 -3.22 3.13 -24.14
N GLY A 286 -3.18 2.28 -23.13
CA GLY A 286 -3.81 2.51 -21.81
C GLY A 286 -2.86 3.19 -20.81
N PRO A 287 -3.33 3.51 -19.60
CA PRO A 287 -2.50 4.12 -18.56
C PRO A 287 -1.42 3.15 -18.05
N MET A 288 -0.29 3.70 -17.59
CA MET A 288 0.80 2.92 -16.96
C MET A 288 0.45 2.42 -15.55
N LEU A 289 -0.47 3.10 -14.88
CA LEU A 289 -1.04 2.72 -13.59
C LEU A 289 -2.55 2.67 -13.71
N GLY A 290 -3.14 1.57 -13.32
CA GLY A 290 -4.59 1.40 -13.33
C GLY A 290 -5.07 0.53 -12.16
N ILE A 291 -6.37 0.56 -11.94
CA ILE A 291 -7.09 -0.41 -11.12
C ILE A 291 -8.07 -1.07 -12.07
N SER A 292 -7.99 -2.40 -12.21
CA SER A 292 -8.96 -3.14 -13.02
C SER A 292 -10.35 -3.10 -12.36
N ASP A 293 -11.40 -3.42 -13.11
CA ASP A 293 -12.77 -3.51 -12.59
C ASP A 293 -12.88 -4.50 -11.43
N SER A 294 -12.00 -5.53 -11.41
CA SER A 294 -11.85 -6.47 -10.29
C SER A 294 -11.07 -5.92 -9.09
N GLY A 295 -10.69 -4.63 -9.10
CA GLY A 295 -9.96 -3.97 -8.02
C GLY A 295 -8.46 -4.33 -7.94
N VAL A 296 -7.93 -5.03 -8.93
CA VAL A 296 -6.49 -5.37 -8.99
C VAL A 296 -5.72 -4.17 -9.51
N ARG A 297 -4.71 -3.73 -8.75
CA ARG A 297 -3.82 -2.67 -9.17
C ARG A 297 -2.81 -3.19 -10.19
N GLY A 298 -2.85 -2.67 -11.40
CA GLY A 298 -1.78 -2.81 -12.38
C GLY A 298 -0.73 -1.71 -12.18
N ASP A 299 0.53 -2.09 -12.04
CA ASP A 299 1.65 -1.15 -11.95
C ASP A 299 2.71 -1.52 -13.00
N LEU A 300 2.48 -1.04 -14.24
CA LEU A 300 3.39 -1.26 -15.35
C LEU A 300 4.70 -0.45 -15.17
N VAL A 301 4.69 0.59 -14.34
CA VAL A 301 5.91 1.32 -13.99
C VAL A 301 6.83 0.42 -13.16
N ALA A 302 6.30 -0.26 -12.14
CA ALA A 302 7.10 -1.16 -11.30
C ALA A 302 7.66 -2.34 -12.10
N SER A 303 6.82 -3.01 -12.89
CA SER A 303 7.24 -4.19 -13.67
C SER A 303 8.21 -3.83 -14.80
N GLY A 304 7.98 -2.73 -15.50
CA GLY A 304 8.84 -2.26 -16.58
C GLY A 304 10.18 -1.75 -16.05
N PHE A 305 10.18 -1.01 -14.96
CA PHE A 305 11.42 -0.56 -14.31
C PHE A 305 12.29 -1.74 -13.84
N ARG A 306 11.67 -2.80 -13.31
CA ARG A 306 12.40 -4.00 -12.94
C ARG A 306 13.13 -4.61 -14.16
N ARG A 307 12.47 -4.71 -15.31
CA ARG A 307 13.09 -5.22 -16.54
C ARG A 307 14.26 -4.33 -16.97
N LEU A 308 14.09 -3.01 -16.92
CA LEU A 308 15.15 -2.06 -17.22
C LEU A 308 16.34 -2.21 -16.27
N ALA A 309 16.10 -2.35 -14.96
CA ALA A 309 17.18 -2.54 -13.99
C ALA A 309 17.95 -3.84 -14.20
N ILE A 310 17.25 -4.91 -14.62
CA ILE A 310 17.89 -6.18 -15.01
C ILE A 310 18.76 -5.99 -16.27
N ALA A 311 18.22 -5.34 -17.30
CA ALA A 311 18.96 -5.06 -18.54
C ALA A 311 20.19 -4.18 -18.31
N ALA A 312 20.12 -3.25 -17.36
CA ALA A 312 21.22 -2.39 -16.95
C ALA A 312 22.24 -3.10 -16.01
N GLY A 313 22.00 -4.35 -15.62
CA GLY A 313 22.88 -5.10 -14.73
C GLY A 313 22.91 -4.66 -13.26
N ILE A 314 21.93 -3.84 -12.82
CA ILE A 314 21.95 -3.24 -11.47
C ILE A 314 20.82 -3.73 -10.55
N HIS A 315 20.00 -4.68 -11.02
CA HIS A 315 18.84 -5.13 -10.26
C HIS A 315 19.23 -5.73 -8.90
N GLN A 316 18.54 -5.27 -7.85
CA GLN A 316 18.64 -5.84 -6.49
C GLN A 316 17.24 -6.15 -5.96
N ASN A 317 17.14 -7.07 -4.99
CA ASN A 317 15.88 -7.40 -4.36
C ASN A 317 15.29 -6.18 -3.62
N GLY A 318 14.01 -5.90 -3.87
CA GLY A 318 13.33 -4.73 -3.30
C GLY A 318 13.61 -3.40 -4.00
N MET A 319 14.46 -3.39 -5.05
CA MET A 319 14.67 -2.21 -5.90
C MET A 319 13.39 -1.89 -6.69
N GLY A 320 13.07 -0.60 -6.81
CA GLY A 320 11.92 -0.14 -7.58
C GLY A 320 12.06 1.31 -8.03
N PHE A 321 11.22 1.71 -8.97
CA PHE A 321 11.22 3.07 -9.56
C PHE A 321 11.18 4.18 -8.49
N TYR A 322 10.50 3.94 -7.38
CA TYR A 322 10.41 4.91 -6.28
C TYR A 322 11.76 5.22 -5.59
N TRP A 323 12.80 4.39 -5.79
CA TRP A 323 14.14 4.69 -5.31
C TRP A 323 14.75 5.94 -5.98
N LEU A 324 14.34 6.27 -7.22
CA LEU A 324 14.73 7.52 -7.89
C LEU A 324 14.34 8.74 -7.05
N ARG A 325 13.15 8.71 -6.45
CA ARG A 325 12.70 9.78 -5.54
C ARG A 325 13.51 9.84 -4.26
N HIS A 326 13.90 8.69 -3.68
CA HIS A 326 14.79 8.67 -2.52
C HIS A 326 16.19 9.21 -2.86
N THR A 327 16.70 8.85 -4.04
CA THR A 327 17.98 9.34 -4.53
C THR A 327 17.94 10.84 -4.76
N PHE A 328 16.90 11.36 -5.44
CA PHE A 328 16.71 12.80 -5.62
C PHE A 328 16.74 13.53 -4.26
N GLN A 329 15.92 13.11 -3.29
CA GLN A 329 15.88 13.76 -1.97
C GLN A 329 17.26 13.78 -1.33
N THR A 330 17.95 12.65 -1.29
CA THR A 330 19.26 12.53 -0.62
C THR A 330 20.32 13.42 -1.27
N ILE A 331 20.34 13.49 -2.60
CA ILE A 331 21.32 14.32 -3.33
C ILE A 331 20.91 15.79 -3.28
N ALA A 332 19.63 16.10 -3.45
CA ALA A 332 19.10 17.46 -3.41
C ALA A 332 19.33 18.15 -2.06
N ASP A 333 19.33 17.41 -0.95
CA ASP A 333 19.66 17.94 0.38
C ASP A 333 21.07 18.57 0.41
N GLY A 334 22.00 18.11 -0.44
CA GLY A 334 23.32 18.71 -0.65
C GLY A 334 23.30 20.11 -1.26
N SER A 335 22.17 20.55 -1.84
CA SER A 335 22.00 21.93 -2.32
C SER A 335 21.86 22.96 -1.18
N LYS A 336 21.68 22.49 0.07
CA LYS A 336 21.50 23.29 1.28
C LYS A 336 20.25 24.19 1.28
N ASP A 337 19.26 23.90 0.41
CA ASP A 337 17.97 24.59 0.37
C ASP A 337 16.80 23.62 0.61
N PRO A 338 16.54 23.22 1.88
CA PRO A 338 15.49 22.25 2.19
C PRO A 338 14.08 22.74 1.82
N VAL A 339 13.87 24.03 1.76
CA VAL A 339 12.59 24.64 1.39
C VAL A 339 12.31 24.41 -0.09
N ALA A 340 13.26 24.72 -0.96
CA ALA A 340 13.11 24.49 -2.41
C ALA A 340 13.03 22.98 -2.72
N VAL A 341 13.81 22.14 -2.04
CA VAL A 341 13.72 20.66 -2.16
C VAL A 341 12.32 20.18 -1.78
N SER A 342 11.76 20.64 -0.64
CA SER A 342 10.41 20.27 -0.22
C SER A 342 9.34 20.70 -1.21
N ALA A 343 9.45 21.88 -1.80
CA ALA A 343 8.51 22.38 -2.81
C ALA A 343 8.57 21.53 -4.11
N ILE A 344 9.76 21.26 -4.63
CA ILE A 344 9.95 20.38 -5.79
C ILE A 344 9.32 19.01 -5.54
N MET A 345 9.50 18.46 -4.34
CA MET A 345 8.95 17.16 -3.96
C MET A 345 7.45 17.20 -3.60
N GLY A 346 6.87 18.38 -3.44
CA GLY A 346 5.47 18.55 -3.01
C GLY A 346 5.22 18.00 -1.59
N HIS A 347 6.14 18.23 -0.67
CA HIS A 347 5.94 17.93 0.75
C HIS A 347 5.09 19.02 1.39
N VAL A 348 4.22 18.62 2.32
CA VAL A 348 3.47 19.57 3.14
C VAL A 348 4.46 20.25 4.08
N ASP A 349 4.50 21.58 4.03
CA ASP A 349 5.20 22.39 5.02
C ASP A 349 4.17 22.85 6.06
N SER A 350 4.17 22.19 7.22
CA SER A 350 3.26 22.49 8.34
C SER A 350 3.81 23.57 9.28
N SER A 351 4.96 24.17 8.96
CA SER A 351 5.52 25.29 9.74
C SER A 351 4.71 26.56 9.53
N MET A 352 4.75 27.47 10.53
CA MET A 352 4.16 28.81 10.38
C MET A 352 4.71 29.55 9.16
N ALA A 353 6.02 29.46 8.93
CA ALA A 353 6.66 30.07 7.75
C ALA A 353 6.13 29.49 6.44
N GLY A 354 5.73 28.20 6.41
CA GLY A 354 5.13 27.53 5.27
C GLY A 354 3.74 28.08 4.91
N GLN A 355 2.97 28.52 5.92
CA GLN A 355 1.63 29.08 5.71
C GLN A 355 1.67 30.49 5.06
N TYR A 356 2.74 31.26 5.27
CA TYR A 356 2.91 32.60 4.70
C TYR A 356 3.71 32.61 3.39
N ARG A 357 4.19 31.45 2.95
CA ARG A 357 5.00 31.37 1.72
C ARG A 357 4.15 31.18 0.51
N GLU A 358 3.98 32.21 -0.29
CA GLU A 358 3.20 32.19 -1.55
C GLU A 358 3.97 31.56 -2.71
N SER A 359 5.30 31.74 -2.78
CA SER A 359 6.13 31.23 -3.86
C SER A 359 7.57 30.98 -3.46
N ILE A 360 8.31 30.28 -4.32
CA ILE A 360 9.77 30.12 -4.21
C ILE A 360 10.40 30.62 -5.49
N ASP A 361 11.45 31.42 -5.36
CA ASP A 361 12.20 31.98 -6.49
C ASP A 361 12.70 30.85 -7.42
N ASP A 362 12.49 31.06 -8.73
CA ASP A 362 12.90 30.12 -9.78
C ASP A 362 14.40 29.80 -9.74
N LYS A 363 15.26 30.76 -9.37
CA LYS A 363 16.71 30.54 -9.22
C LYS A 363 17.03 29.50 -8.16
N ARG A 364 16.25 29.45 -7.07
CA ARG A 364 16.40 28.45 -6.00
C ARG A 364 16.01 27.07 -6.49
N LEU A 365 14.90 26.97 -7.21
CA LEU A 365 14.45 25.71 -7.83
C LEU A 365 15.45 25.18 -8.85
N LEU A 366 15.98 26.08 -9.71
CA LEU A 366 17.06 25.78 -10.69
C LEU A 366 18.35 25.32 -9.98
N ALA A 367 18.75 25.97 -8.90
CA ALA A 367 19.95 25.59 -8.14
C ALA A 367 19.85 24.14 -7.63
N VAL A 368 18.70 23.75 -7.08
CA VAL A 368 18.45 22.38 -6.57
C VAL A 368 18.54 21.35 -7.70
N VAL A 369 17.79 21.50 -8.78
CA VAL A 369 17.78 20.51 -9.87
C VAL A 369 19.15 20.43 -10.57
N ASN A 370 19.84 21.56 -10.71
CA ASN A 370 21.18 21.60 -11.31
C ASN A 370 22.24 20.97 -10.38
N HIS A 371 22.07 21.05 -9.05
CA HIS A 371 22.92 20.32 -8.12
C HIS A 371 22.80 18.80 -8.37
N VAL A 372 21.59 18.26 -8.47
CA VAL A 372 21.35 16.84 -8.76
C VAL A 372 21.89 16.45 -10.14
N ARG A 373 21.73 17.32 -11.17
CA ARG A 373 22.26 17.08 -12.51
C ARG A 373 23.78 16.99 -12.53
N ARG A 374 24.47 17.91 -11.84
CA ARG A 374 25.96 17.89 -11.74
C ARG A 374 26.45 16.60 -11.07
N TRP A 375 25.77 16.17 -10.01
CA TRP A 375 26.07 14.90 -9.36
C TRP A 375 25.88 13.70 -10.32
N LEU A 376 24.78 13.64 -11.04
CA LEU A 376 24.52 12.59 -12.04
C LEU A 376 25.62 12.53 -13.11
N GLN A 377 26.13 13.69 -13.53
CA GLN A 377 27.19 13.81 -14.53
C GLN A 377 28.61 13.58 -13.98
N GLY A 378 28.76 13.32 -12.67
CA GLY A 378 30.07 13.17 -12.01
C GLY A 378 30.83 14.49 -11.82
N LYS A 379 30.14 15.64 -11.93
CA LYS A 379 30.69 17.00 -11.78
C LYS A 379 30.43 17.62 -10.41
N SER A 380 30.03 16.83 -9.42
CA SER A 380 29.70 17.27 -8.06
C SER A 380 30.51 16.50 -7.04
N GLU A 381 30.89 17.17 -5.96
CA GLU A 381 31.55 16.55 -4.79
C GLU A 381 30.59 15.77 -3.88
N THR A 382 29.28 15.88 -4.09
CA THR A 382 28.29 15.18 -3.28
C THR A 382 28.38 13.67 -3.54
N ARG A 383 28.84 12.94 -2.53
CA ARG A 383 28.96 11.46 -2.57
C ARG A 383 27.92 10.80 -1.69
N ILE A 384 27.34 9.71 -2.17
CA ILE A 384 26.54 8.81 -1.33
C ILE A 384 27.54 7.94 -0.54
N ARG A 385 27.36 7.81 0.77
CA ARG A 385 28.20 6.95 1.60
C ARG A 385 28.12 5.52 1.09
N GLY A 386 29.23 4.99 0.58
CA GLY A 386 29.34 3.67 -0.06
C GLY A 386 29.72 3.71 -1.55
N GLU A 387 29.83 4.91 -2.17
CA GLU A 387 30.49 5.04 -3.48
C GLU A 387 32.00 4.89 -3.30
N SER A 388 32.62 4.01 -4.08
CA SER A 388 34.07 3.93 -4.16
C SER A 388 34.63 5.23 -4.74
N PRO A 389 35.79 5.71 -4.28
CA PRO A 389 36.42 6.89 -4.89
C PRO A 389 36.71 6.58 -6.36
N VAL A 390 36.23 7.45 -7.24
CA VAL A 390 36.65 7.44 -8.64
C VAL A 390 38.13 7.81 -8.65
N THR A 391 39.02 6.85 -8.83
CA THR A 391 40.43 7.09 -9.13
C THR A 391 40.49 7.84 -10.46
N ARG A 392 40.77 9.13 -10.42
CA ARG A 392 41.28 9.84 -11.58
C ARG A 392 42.69 9.28 -11.83
N HIS A 393 42.86 8.46 -12.86
CA HIS A 393 44.14 8.27 -13.50
C HIS A 393 44.45 9.62 -14.18
N GLU A 394 45.31 10.41 -13.55
CA GLU A 394 46.07 11.43 -14.23
C GLU A 394 46.98 10.68 -15.19
N GLU A 395 46.67 10.70 -16.49
CA GLU A 395 47.65 10.39 -17.52
C GLU A 395 48.70 11.51 -17.42
N GLU A 396 49.76 11.24 -16.69
CA GLU A 396 51.01 11.98 -16.84
C GLU A 396 51.55 11.62 -18.23
N ASP A 397 51.38 12.60 -19.11
CA ASP A 397 52.06 12.68 -20.39
C ASP A 397 53.58 12.75 -20.11
N ALA A 398 54.29 11.61 -20.16
CA ALA A 398 55.73 11.57 -20.15
C ALA A 398 56.23 11.78 -21.58
N SER A 399 56.36 13.06 -21.95
CA SER A 399 57.26 13.44 -23.05
C SER A 399 58.68 13.50 -22.47
N GLN A 400 59.52 12.52 -22.76
CA GLN A 400 60.95 12.66 -23.07
C GLN A 400 61.43 11.42 -23.77
#